data_2f1481dd084fe4497f08600c9c9c9d3d
#
_entry.id   2f1481dd084fe4497f08600c9c9c9d3d
#
_cell.length_a   1.000
_cell.length_b   1.000
_cell.length_c   1.000
_cell.angle_alpha   90.00
_cell.angle_beta   90.00
_cell.angle_gamma   90.00
#
_symmetry.space_group_name_H-M   'P 1'
#
loop_
_entity.id
_entity.type
_entity.pdbx_description
1 polymer ?
#
loop_
_entity_poly.entity_id
_entity_poly.type
_entity_poly.pdbx_seq_one_letter_code
_entity_poly.pdbx_strand_id
1 'polypeptide(L)'
;QIFPQTWGRAVCRTAGVRVRIIGAENLSANQTYIFVGNHTSQFDIFSFQGYFPHDFRWIAKKELFRIPFFGPAMRRAGIISIDRSHGRQALKSLNRAAQQIAAGTSVLIFPEGTRSASGKLQPFKTGAITLAIKAGVPVVPIGFTGAHDVLPKGKILVRPGEITIRIGRPIPTASYKMKDKQELAEHLHNQVGLLLDGLEQ
;
A
#
# COMPACT_ATOMS: atom_id res chain seq x y z
N GLN A 1 -3.35 -17.09 1.63
CA GLN A 1 -2.70 -16.03 2.50
C GLN A 1 -2.75 -16.32 4.02
N ILE A 2 -3.15 -17.49 4.48
CA ILE A 2 -3.31 -17.78 5.92
C ILE A 2 -2.03 -17.46 6.72
N PHE A 3 -0.87 -17.92 6.28
CA PHE A 3 0.39 -17.73 7.01
C PHE A 3 0.81 -16.25 7.15
N PRO A 4 0.84 -15.42 6.09
CA PRO A 4 1.15 -13.99 6.23
C PRO A 4 0.14 -13.22 7.10
N GLN A 5 -1.14 -13.56 7.03
CA GLN A 5 -2.16 -12.93 7.90
C GLN A 5 -1.96 -13.29 9.37
N THR A 6 -1.73 -14.58 9.67
CA THR A 6 -1.47 -15.04 11.04
C THR A 6 -0.24 -14.34 11.62
N TRP A 7 0.82 -14.22 10.83
CA TRP A 7 2.03 -13.50 11.23
C TRP A 7 1.76 -12.02 11.53
N GLY A 8 1.08 -11.30 10.64
CA GLY A 8 0.73 -9.89 10.86
C GLY A 8 -0.11 -9.68 12.12
N ARG A 9 -1.10 -10.56 12.35
CA ARG A 9 -1.92 -10.56 13.58
C ARG A 9 -1.10 -10.85 14.83
N ALA A 10 -0.19 -11.82 14.78
CA ALA A 10 0.67 -12.16 15.91
C ALA A 10 1.55 -10.98 16.28
N VAL A 11 2.20 -10.33 15.31
CA VAL A 11 3.03 -9.14 15.54
C VAL A 11 2.22 -8.01 16.19
N CYS A 12 1.02 -7.69 15.69
CA CYS A 12 0.18 -6.65 16.31
C CYS A 12 -0.24 -7.03 17.73
N ARG A 13 -0.68 -8.27 17.96
CA ARG A 13 -1.13 -8.73 19.29
C ARG A 13 -0.01 -8.74 20.33
N THR A 14 1.17 -9.26 19.98
CA THR A 14 2.34 -9.29 20.90
C THR A 14 2.85 -7.90 21.23
N ALA A 15 2.66 -6.94 20.32
CA ALA A 15 2.97 -5.54 20.52
C ALA A 15 1.88 -4.77 21.30
N GLY A 16 0.78 -5.40 21.70
CA GLY A 16 -0.35 -4.73 22.35
C GLY A 16 -1.11 -3.76 21.43
N VAL A 17 -1.07 -4.03 20.10
CA VAL A 17 -1.71 -3.16 19.08
C VAL A 17 -3.07 -3.71 18.68
N ARG A 18 -4.11 -2.90 18.87
CA ARG A 18 -5.44 -3.17 18.34
C ARG A 18 -5.56 -2.59 16.93
N VAL A 19 -6.21 -3.34 16.04
CA VAL A 19 -6.42 -2.90 14.65
C VAL A 19 -7.91 -2.85 14.36
N ARG A 20 -8.36 -1.71 13.84
CA ARG A 20 -9.74 -1.46 13.41
C ARG A 20 -9.77 -1.24 11.90
N ILE A 21 -10.73 -1.85 11.21
CA ILE A 21 -11.00 -1.66 9.78
C ILE A 21 -12.34 -0.94 9.62
N ILE A 22 -12.37 0.07 8.77
CA ILE A 22 -13.57 0.84 8.41
C ILE A 22 -13.64 0.94 6.90
N GLY A 23 -14.84 0.84 6.30
CA GLY A 23 -15.05 0.95 4.86
C GLY A 23 -14.74 -0.34 4.07
N ALA A 24 -14.70 -1.51 4.74
CA ALA A 24 -14.48 -2.79 4.05
C ALA A 24 -15.57 -3.11 3.02
N GLU A 25 -16.77 -2.61 3.22
CA GLU A 25 -17.94 -2.69 2.35
C GLU A 25 -17.76 -1.99 0.99
N ASN A 26 -16.79 -1.08 0.89
CA ASN A 26 -16.41 -0.42 -0.37
C ASN A 26 -15.73 -1.36 -1.36
N LEU A 27 -15.31 -2.55 -0.92
CA LEU A 27 -14.56 -3.51 -1.74
C LEU A 27 -15.46 -4.65 -2.22
N SER A 28 -15.38 -4.94 -3.51
CA SER A 28 -15.97 -6.14 -4.11
C SER A 28 -14.96 -7.29 -4.10
N ALA A 29 -15.36 -8.48 -3.66
CA ALA A 29 -14.47 -9.63 -3.48
C ALA A 29 -13.75 -10.07 -4.77
N ASN A 30 -14.42 -9.92 -5.92
CA ASN A 30 -13.91 -10.38 -7.22
C ASN A 30 -13.26 -9.26 -8.06
N GLN A 31 -13.06 -8.08 -7.48
CA GLN A 31 -12.47 -6.95 -8.18
C GLN A 31 -10.99 -6.81 -7.83
N THR A 32 -10.16 -6.55 -8.84
CA THR A 32 -8.75 -6.22 -8.65
C THR A 32 -8.58 -4.73 -8.36
N TYR A 33 -7.72 -4.40 -7.40
CA TYR A 33 -7.48 -3.03 -6.96
C TYR A 33 -5.99 -2.71 -6.83
N ILE A 34 -5.66 -1.43 -6.96
CA ILE A 34 -4.44 -0.86 -6.41
C ILE A 34 -4.83 -0.06 -5.17
N PHE A 35 -4.41 -0.52 -4.00
CA PHE A 35 -4.56 0.20 -2.76
C PHE A 35 -3.45 1.25 -2.63
N VAL A 36 -3.80 2.49 -2.29
CA VAL A 36 -2.87 3.63 -2.18
C VAL A 36 -3.02 4.24 -0.80
N GLY A 37 -1.98 4.18 0.02
CA GLY A 37 -2.02 4.66 1.41
C GLY A 37 -0.88 5.58 1.79
N ASN A 38 -1.07 6.33 2.91
CA ASN A 38 0.00 7.01 3.61
C ASN A 38 0.94 6.01 4.29
N HIS A 39 2.18 6.41 4.56
CA HIS A 39 3.18 5.54 5.17
C HIS A 39 3.94 6.24 6.29
N THR A 40 3.71 5.81 7.52
CA THR A 40 4.28 6.45 8.72
C THR A 40 5.08 5.48 9.60
N SER A 41 4.77 4.17 9.49
CA SER A 41 5.31 3.16 10.41
C SER A 41 5.55 1.81 9.71
N GLN A 42 6.34 0.95 10.34
CA GLN A 42 6.36 -0.49 9.98
C GLN A 42 5.03 -1.16 10.33
N PHE A 43 4.30 -0.61 11.30
CA PHE A 43 3.02 -1.16 11.70
C PHE A 43 1.91 -0.93 10.67
N ASP A 44 2.06 -0.01 9.71
CA ASP A 44 1.18 0.06 8.52
C ASP A 44 1.22 -1.28 7.77
N ILE A 45 2.42 -1.89 7.65
CA ILE A 45 2.61 -3.18 6.97
C ILE A 45 2.00 -4.31 7.78
N PHE A 46 2.29 -4.41 9.08
CA PHE A 46 1.83 -5.51 9.92
C PHE A 46 0.32 -5.49 10.11
N SER A 47 -0.27 -4.32 10.35
CA SER A 47 -1.70 -4.15 10.51
C SER A 47 -2.45 -4.47 9.22
N PHE A 48 -2.00 -3.96 8.08
CA PHE A 48 -2.61 -4.25 6.79
C PHE A 48 -2.48 -5.74 6.44
N GLN A 49 -1.29 -6.34 6.61
CA GLN A 49 -1.07 -7.77 6.33
C GLN A 49 -1.96 -8.66 7.20
N GLY A 50 -2.14 -8.32 8.46
CA GLY A 50 -2.88 -9.16 9.41
C GLY A 50 -4.40 -9.05 9.32
N TYR A 51 -4.91 -7.87 8.99
CA TYR A 51 -6.32 -7.56 9.20
C TYR A 51 -7.08 -7.15 7.94
N PHE A 52 -6.37 -6.82 6.85
CA PHE A 52 -7.02 -6.37 5.62
C PHE A 52 -7.90 -7.49 5.01
N PRO A 53 -9.15 -7.18 4.62
CA PRO A 53 -10.13 -8.21 4.25
C PRO A 53 -10.02 -8.70 2.80
N HIS A 54 -9.16 -8.09 1.98
CA HIS A 54 -9.01 -8.43 0.55
C HIS A 54 -7.64 -9.05 0.26
N ASP A 55 -7.56 -9.96 -0.72
CA ASP A 55 -6.27 -10.52 -1.14
C ASP A 55 -5.43 -9.46 -1.88
N PHE A 56 -4.16 -9.39 -1.54
CA PHE A 56 -3.24 -8.44 -2.16
C PHE A 56 -1.79 -8.93 -2.13
N ARG A 57 -0.91 -8.25 -2.88
CA ARG A 57 0.53 -8.47 -2.86
C ARG A 57 1.25 -7.17 -2.58
N TRP A 58 2.41 -7.29 -1.95
CA TRP A 58 3.31 -6.16 -1.75
C TRP A 58 4.10 -5.85 -3.01
N ILE A 59 4.43 -4.58 -3.19
CA ILE A 59 5.40 -4.13 -4.18
C ILE A 59 6.69 -3.78 -3.45
N ALA A 60 7.81 -4.41 -3.84
CA ALA A 60 9.10 -4.24 -3.19
C ALA A 60 10.21 -3.91 -4.18
N LYS A 61 11.28 -3.28 -3.68
CA LYS A 61 12.47 -2.96 -4.49
C LYS A 61 13.17 -4.23 -4.97
N LYS A 62 13.63 -4.24 -6.22
CA LYS A 62 14.33 -5.38 -6.84
C LYS A 62 15.56 -5.85 -6.05
N GLU A 63 16.24 -4.95 -5.35
CA GLU A 63 17.44 -5.25 -4.57
C GLU A 63 17.14 -6.24 -3.45
N LEU A 64 15.95 -6.18 -2.84
CA LEU A 64 15.53 -7.08 -1.77
C LEU A 64 15.44 -8.54 -2.24
N PHE A 65 15.16 -8.76 -3.52
CA PHE A 65 15.06 -10.10 -4.11
C PHE A 65 16.43 -10.76 -4.34
N ARG A 66 17.54 -10.04 -4.12
CA ARG A 66 18.90 -10.56 -4.17
C ARG A 66 19.40 -11.08 -2.84
N ILE A 67 18.71 -10.77 -1.74
CA ILE A 67 19.08 -11.21 -0.39
C ILE A 67 18.86 -12.72 -0.28
N PRO A 68 19.88 -13.51 0.12
CA PRO A 68 19.77 -14.95 0.28
C PRO A 68 18.60 -15.31 1.22
N PHE A 69 17.90 -16.41 0.95
CA PHE A 69 16.70 -16.90 1.63
C PHE A 69 15.49 -15.94 1.54
N PHE A 70 15.68 -14.65 1.78
CA PHE A 70 14.61 -13.64 1.76
C PHE A 70 14.05 -13.41 0.35
N GLY A 71 14.93 -13.26 -0.65
CA GLY A 71 14.51 -13.07 -2.05
C GLY A 71 13.67 -14.23 -2.61
N PRO A 72 14.09 -15.48 -2.46
CA PRO A 72 13.27 -16.64 -2.80
C PRO A 72 11.93 -16.69 -2.08
N ALA A 73 11.89 -16.38 -0.78
CA ALA A 73 10.65 -16.31 0.00
C ALA A 73 9.70 -15.25 -0.54
N MET A 74 10.19 -14.05 -0.86
CA MET A 74 9.40 -12.96 -1.46
C MET A 74 8.80 -13.38 -2.81
N ARG A 75 9.58 -14.06 -3.66
CA ARG A 75 9.07 -14.58 -4.94
C ARG A 75 7.95 -15.60 -4.74
N ARG A 76 8.12 -16.55 -3.80
CA ARG A 76 7.08 -17.54 -3.47
C ARG A 76 5.83 -16.91 -2.87
N ALA A 77 5.98 -15.81 -2.12
CA ALA A 77 4.87 -15.04 -1.59
C ALA A 77 4.14 -14.19 -2.66
N GLY A 78 4.60 -14.21 -3.91
CA GLY A 78 4.00 -13.43 -4.99
C GLY A 78 4.24 -11.92 -4.91
N ILE A 79 5.24 -11.50 -4.13
CA ILE A 79 5.60 -10.08 -4.01
C ILE A 79 6.12 -9.57 -5.36
N ILE A 80 5.59 -8.44 -5.82
CA ILE A 80 5.95 -7.85 -7.11
C ILE A 80 7.22 -7.02 -6.97
N SER A 81 8.22 -7.35 -7.82
CA SER A 81 9.50 -6.64 -7.86
C SER A 81 9.41 -5.41 -8.76
N ILE A 82 9.79 -4.24 -8.25
CA ILE A 82 9.95 -3.02 -9.05
C ILE A 82 11.36 -2.49 -8.98
N ASP A 83 11.91 -2.18 -10.16
CA ASP A 83 13.12 -1.40 -10.30
C ASP A 83 12.76 0.08 -10.18
N ARG A 84 13.27 0.74 -9.14
CA ARG A 84 13.04 2.18 -8.91
C ARG A 84 14.17 3.05 -9.46
N SER A 85 15.13 2.48 -10.19
CA SER A 85 16.13 3.23 -10.93
C SER A 85 15.49 3.98 -12.12
N HIS A 86 16.28 4.73 -12.86
CA HIS A 86 15.81 5.41 -14.06
C HIS A 86 16.11 4.57 -15.31
N GLY A 87 15.41 4.87 -16.39
CA GLY A 87 15.68 4.32 -17.70
C GLY A 87 14.84 3.11 -18.09
N ARG A 88 15.31 2.41 -19.13
CA ARG A 88 14.56 1.33 -19.81
C ARG A 88 14.21 0.15 -18.89
N GLN A 89 15.09 -0.19 -17.95
CA GLN A 89 14.86 -1.30 -17.01
C GLN A 89 13.74 -1.00 -16.02
N ALA A 90 13.72 0.22 -15.48
CA ALA A 90 12.65 0.68 -14.60
C ALA A 90 11.29 0.64 -15.32
N LEU A 91 11.23 1.15 -16.56
CA LEU A 91 10.01 1.10 -17.36
C LEU A 91 9.56 -0.33 -17.67
N LYS A 92 10.49 -1.23 -17.98
CA LYS A 92 10.18 -2.66 -18.22
C LYS A 92 9.61 -3.33 -16.96
N SER A 93 10.18 -3.05 -15.78
CA SER A 93 9.68 -3.60 -14.52
C SER A 93 8.28 -3.07 -14.15
N LEU A 94 8.04 -1.78 -14.41
CA LEU A 94 6.75 -1.14 -14.20
C LEU A 94 5.67 -1.75 -15.12
N ASN A 95 5.98 -1.95 -16.41
CA ASN A 95 5.06 -2.57 -17.36
C ASN A 95 4.72 -4.01 -16.96
N ARG A 96 5.72 -4.80 -16.51
CA ARG A 96 5.49 -6.17 -16.00
C ARG A 96 4.56 -6.16 -14.77
N ALA A 97 4.80 -5.24 -13.83
CA ALA A 97 3.95 -5.09 -12.66
C ALA A 97 2.50 -4.72 -13.05
N ALA A 98 2.33 -3.77 -13.99
CA ALA A 98 1.02 -3.39 -14.49
C ALA A 98 0.27 -4.57 -15.13
N GLN A 99 0.95 -5.41 -15.92
CA GLN A 99 0.37 -6.61 -16.50
C GLN A 99 -0.08 -7.62 -15.44
N GLN A 100 0.72 -7.85 -14.38
CA GLN A 100 0.35 -8.74 -13.29
C GLN A 100 -0.89 -8.24 -12.53
N ILE A 101 -0.97 -6.92 -12.33
CA ILE A 101 -2.13 -6.30 -11.68
C ILE A 101 -3.37 -6.41 -12.57
N ALA A 102 -3.26 -6.09 -13.86
CA ALA A 102 -4.36 -6.23 -14.82
C ALA A 102 -4.86 -7.68 -14.95
N ALA A 103 -3.97 -8.66 -14.72
CA ALA A 103 -4.29 -10.09 -14.72
C ALA A 103 -4.95 -10.60 -13.40
N GLY A 104 -5.33 -9.71 -12.48
CA GLY A 104 -6.09 -10.08 -11.27
C GLY A 104 -5.31 -10.02 -9.95
N THR A 105 -4.11 -9.42 -9.92
CA THR A 105 -3.33 -9.29 -8.68
C THR A 105 -3.51 -7.91 -8.06
N SER A 106 -4.27 -7.80 -6.98
CA SER A 106 -4.36 -6.56 -6.21
C SER A 106 -3.04 -6.27 -5.48
N VAL A 107 -2.70 -4.99 -5.32
CA VAL A 107 -1.45 -4.57 -4.67
C VAL A 107 -1.67 -3.39 -3.72
N LEU A 108 -0.84 -3.28 -2.68
CA LEU A 108 -0.71 -2.06 -1.89
C LEU A 108 0.58 -1.33 -2.27
N ILE A 109 0.45 -0.02 -2.43
CA ILE A 109 1.57 0.90 -2.68
C ILE A 109 1.51 2.09 -1.73
N PHE A 110 2.70 2.59 -1.37
CA PHE A 110 2.86 3.83 -0.64
C PHE A 110 3.51 4.87 -1.57
N PRO A 111 2.73 5.76 -2.20
CA PRO A 111 3.24 6.67 -3.22
C PRO A 111 4.19 7.74 -2.68
N GLU A 112 4.23 7.96 -1.38
CA GLU A 112 5.23 8.80 -0.70
C GLU A 112 6.67 8.27 -0.94
N GLY A 113 6.83 6.97 -1.15
CA GLY A 113 8.09 6.28 -1.45
C GLY A 113 8.99 6.05 -0.23
N THR A 114 8.70 6.64 0.92
CA THR A 114 9.35 6.42 2.21
C THR A 114 8.39 6.73 3.34
N ARG A 115 8.66 6.19 4.54
CA ARG A 115 7.88 6.52 5.75
C ARG A 115 8.05 7.99 6.10
N SER A 116 6.96 8.66 6.47
CA SER A 116 6.96 9.99 7.04
C SER A 116 7.64 9.97 8.43
N ALA A 117 8.54 10.90 8.68
CA ALA A 117 9.16 11.04 9.98
C ALA A 117 8.31 11.85 10.98
N SER A 118 7.49 12.75 10.44
CA SER A 118 6.61 13.64 11.24
C SER A 118 5.22 13.05 11.49
N GLY A 119 4.90 11.87 10.92
CA GLY A 119 3.54 11.32 10.93
C GLY A 119 2.58 11.99 9.94
N LYS A 120 2.94 13.12 9.34
CA LYS A 120 2.09 13.84 8.37
C LYS A 120 2.15 13.20 6.99
N LEU A 121 1.04 13.28 6.26
CA LEU A 121 0.94 12.86 4.86
C LEU A 121 1.94 13.64 3.99
N GLN A 122 2.72 12.91 3.19
CA GLN A 122 3.70 13.48 2.27
C GLN A 122 3.17 13.51 0.83
N PRO A 123 3.72 14.38 -0.05
CA PRO A 123 3.35 14.41 -1.45
C PRO A 123 3.50 13.06 -2.15
N PHE A 124 2.57 12.73 -3.03
CA PHE A 124 2.56 11.48 -3.78
C PHE A 124 3.44 11.55 -5.03
N LYS A 125 4.33 10.58 -5.19
CA LYS A 125 5.20 10.47 -6.36
C LYS A 125 4.44 9.86 -7.54
N THR A 126 4.53 10.47 -8.70
CA THR A 126 3.82 10.06 -9.91
C THR A 126 4.20 8.68 -10.46
N GLY A 127 5.35 8.12 -10.02
CA GLY A 127 5.76 6.77 -10.45
C GLY A 127 4.77 5.67 -10.02
N ALA A 128 4.22 5.77 -8.80
CA ALA A 128 3.19 4.85 -8.31
C ALA A 128 1.87 5.02 -9.08
N ILE A 129 1.52 6.26 -9.40
CA ILE A 129 0.31 6.62 -10.15
C ILE A 129 0.41 6.15 -11.61
N THR A 130 1.60 6.25 -12.20
CA THR A 130 1.88 5.67 -13.52
C THR A 130 1.55 4.17 -13.57
N LEU A 131 1.83 3.43 -12.48
CA LEU A 131 1.48 2.02 -12.40
C LEU A 131 -0.04 1.81 -12.43
N ALA A 132 -0.79 2.64 -11.71
CA ALA A 132 -2.25 2.57 -11.65
C ALA A 132 -2.89 2.80 -13.03
N ILE A 133 -2.48 3.88 -13.71
CA ILE A 133 -2.99 4.20 -15.07
C ILE A 133 -2.66 3.07 -16.05
N LYS A 134 -1.43 2.52 -15.99
CA LYS A 134 -1.02 1.41 -16.89
C LYS A 134 -1.74 0.10 -16.62
N ALA A 135 -2.08 -0.18 -15.39
CA ALA A 135 -2.81 -1.39 -15.01
C ALA A 135 -4.30 -1.32 -15.37
N GLY A 136 -4.88 -0.12 -15.45
CA GLY A 136 -6.27 0.11 -15.84
C GLY A 136 -7.30 -0.42 -14.82
N VAL A 137 -6.87 -0.72 -13.58
CA VAL A 137 -7.75 -1.20 -12.50
C VAL A 137 -8.08 -0.04 -11.55
N PRO A 138 -9.23 -0.09 -10.84
CA PRO A 138 -9.58 0.94 -9.87
C PRO A 138 -8.53 1.09 -8.77
N VAL A 139 -8.32 2.32 -8.31
CA VAL A 139 -7.47 2.65 -7.17
C VAL A 139 -8.32 2.94 -5.94
N VAL A 140 -7.94 2.36 -4.81
CA VAL A 140 -8.63 2.55 -3.53
C VAL A 140 -7.73 3.33 -2.58
N PRO A 141 -8.13 4.53 -2.13
CA PRO A 141 -7.40 5.27 -1.12
C PRO A 141 -7.53 4.57 0.24
N ILE A 142 -6.42 4.51 0.98
CA ILE A 142 -6.34 3.90 2.32
C ILE A 142 -5.74 4.91 3.28
N GLY A 143 -6.41 5.16 4.40
CA GLY A 143 -5.90 5.98 5.49
C GLY A 143 -5.42 5.12 6.67
N PHE A 144 -4.13 5.23 7.04
CA PHE A 144 -3.58 4.62 8.26
C PHE A 144 -3.42 5.67 9.35
N THR A 145 -4.14 5.53 10.47
CA THR A 145 -4.00 6.40 11.65
C THR A 145 -3.54 5.61 12.86
N GLY A 146 -2.78 6.27 13.78
CA GLY A 146 -2.25 5.66 15.01
C GLY A 146 -0.96 4.88 14.85
N ALA A 147 -0.59 4.44 13.65
CA ALA A 147 0.62 3.63 13.44
C ALA A 147 1.92 4.39 13.74
N HIS A 148 1.94 5.70 13.51
CA HIS A 148 3.07 6.56 13.87
C HIS A 148 3.32 6.56 15.38
N ASP A 149 2.27 6.60 16.19
CA ASP A 149 2.37 6.64 17.65
C ASP A 149 2.85 5.29 18.22
N VAL A 150 2.47 4.19 17.56
CA VAL A 150 2.93 2.84 17.89
C VAL A 150 4.43 2.67 17.63
N LEU A 151 4.92 3.08 16.48
CA LEU A 151 6.35 3.00 16.13
C LEU A 151 6.74 4.06 15.11
N PRO A 152 7.18 5.25 15.53
CA PRO A 152 7.69 6.29 14.63
C PRO A 152 8.88 5.81 13.79
N LYS A 153 9.07 6.40 12.61
CA LYS A 153 10.25 6.14 11.78
C LYS A 153 11.54 6.40 12.54
N GLY A 154 12.46 5.42 12.53
CA GLY A 154 13.77 5.51 13.18
C GLY A 154 13.77 5.15 14.67
N LYS A 155 12.61 4.89 15.25
CA LYS A 155 12.51 4.32 16.60
C LYS A 155 12.47 2.80 16.55
N ILE A 156 12.89 2.18 17.67
CA ILE A 156 12.88 0.70 17.87
C ILE A 156 11.94 0.28 19.00
N LEU A 157 11.57 1.21 19.87
CA LEU A 157 10.66 0.93 20.97
C LEU A 157 9.21 1.04 20.50
N VAL A 158 8.53 -0.10 20.49
CA VAL A 158 7.11 -0.20 20.15
C VAL A 158 6.27 0.21 21.37
N ARG A 159 5.23 0.98 21.15
CA ARG A 159 4.24 1.38 22.15
C ARG A 159 2.92 0.69 21.84
N PRO A 160 2.24 0.10 22.84
CA PRO A 160 0.85 -0.37 22.65
C PRO A 160 -0.07 0.77 22.19
N GLY A 161 -1.06 0.43 21.38
CA GLY A 161 -1.97 1.45 20.85
C GLY A 161 -3.04 0.91 19.94
N GLU A 162 -3.71 1.80 19.23
CA GLU A 162 -4.73 1.46 18.24
C GLU A 162 -4.32 1.97 16.86
N ILE A 163 -4.51 1.12 15.86
CA ILE A 163 -4.33 1.48 14.44
C ILE A 163 -5.68 1.35 13.77
N THR A 164 -6.15 2.43 13.15
CA THR A 164 -7.34 2.38 12.30
C THR A 164 -6.91 2.44 10.84
N ILE A 165 -7.44 1.50 10.06
CA ILE A 165 -7.29 1.45 8.59
C ILE A 165 -8.65 1.81 8.00
N ARG A 166 -8.72 2.97 7.32
CA ARG A 166 -9.92 3.41 6.61
C ARG A 166 -9.77 3.14 5.13
N ILE A 167 -10.80 2.55 4.55
CA ILE A 167 -10.84 2.15 3.14
C ILE A 167 -11.83 3.07 2.44
N GLY A 168 -11.34 3.92 1.53
CA GLY A 168 -12.18 4.80 0.75
C GLY A 168 -12.86 4.10 -0.43
N ARG A 169 -13.70 4.83 -1.15
CA ARG A 169 -14.37 4.31 -2.36
C ARG A 169 -13.38 4.12 -3.50
N PRO A 170 -13.54 3.07 -4.31
CA PRO A 170 -12.71 2.85 -5.49
C PRO A 170 -12.85 3.98 -6.51
N ILE A 171 -11.72 4.49 -6.99
CA ILE A 171 -11.63 5.52 -8.03
C ILE A 171 -11.28 4.82 -9.35
N PRO A 172 -12.15 4.88 -10.37
CA PRO A 172 -11.87 4.32 -11.70
C PRO A 172 -10.68 5.03 -12.35
N THR A 173 -9.74 4.27 -12.94
CA THR A 173 -8.59 4.85 -13.64
C THR A 173 -8.78 4.96 -15.15
N ALA A 174 -9.85 4.42 -15.70
CA ALA A 174 -10.12 4.35 -17.15
C ALA A 174 -10.20 5.72 -17.83
N SER A 175 -10.62 6.77 -17.10
CA SER A 175 -10.70 8.14 -17.61
C SER A 175 -9.34 8.87 -17.63
N TYR A 176 -8.35 8.39 -16.86
CA TYR A 176 -7.04 9.03 -16.73
C TYR A 176 -6.05 8.51 -17.78
N LYS A 177 -5.40 9.44 -18.48
CA LYS A 177 -4.29 9.17 -19.40
C LYS A 177 -2.95 9.45 -18.72
N MET A 178 -1.85 9.08 -19.36
CA MET A 178 -0.50 9.30 -18.81
C MET A 178 -0.16 10.79 -18.59
N LYS A 179 -0.81 11.71 -19.29
CA LYS A 179 -0.67 13.17 -19.07
C LYS A 179 -1.35 13.61 -17.76
N ASP A 180 -2.38 12.90 -17.32
CA ASP A 180 -3.22 13.23 -16.17
C ASP A 180 -2.68 12.63 -14.85
N LYS A 181 -1.47 12.04 -14.87
CA LYS A 181 -0.86 11.36 -13.72
C LYS A 181 -0.68 12.27 -12.50
N GLN A 182 -0.47 13.57 -12.70
CA GLN A 182 -0.33 14.53 -11.61
C GLN A 182 -1.70 14.81 -10.98
N GLU A 183 -2.72 15.00 -11.79
CA GLU A 183 -4.10 15.21 -11.35
C GLU A 183 -4.59 14.00 -10.51
N LEU A 184 -4.38 12.78 -11.00
CA LEU A 184 -4.74 11.57 -10.24
C LEU A 184 -3.93 11.47 -8.93
N ALA A 185 -2.65 11.87 -8.91
CA ALA A 185 -1.84 11.88 -7.71
C ALA A 185 -2.40 12.83 -6.65
N GLU A 186 -2.78 14.04 -7.05
CA GLU A 186 -3.36 15.06 -6.18
C GLU A 186 -4.74 14.62 -5.69
N HIS A 187 -5.57 14.09 -6.58
CA HIS A 187 -6.88 13.56 -6.20
C HIS A 187 -6.73 12.46 -5.12
N LEU A 188 -5.86 11.47 -5.35
CA LEU A 188 -5.62 10.39 -4.39
C LEU A 188 -5.02 10.90 -3.07
N HIS A 189 -4.11 11.87 -3.13
CA HIS A 189 -3.54 12.50 -1.94
C HIS A 189 -4.64 13.16 -1.09
N ASN A 190 -5.54 13.92 -1.72
CA ASN A 190 -6.66 14.56 -1.04
C ASN A 190 -7.62 13.53 -0.43
N GLN A 191 -7.94 12.44 -1.17
CA GLN A 191 -8.81 11.38 -0.66
C GLN A 191 -8.18 10.67 0.55
N VAL A 192 -6.88 10.36 0.51
CA VAL A 192 -6.17 9.81 1.68
C VAL A 192 -6.18 10.81 2.84
N GLY A 193 -6.00 12.10 2.59
CA GLY A 193 -6.10 13.16 3.59
C GLY A 193 -7.44 13.15 4.32
N LEU A 194 -8.56 13.10 3.58
CA LEU A 194 -9.90 13.02 4.15
C LEU A 194 -10.09 11.80 5.06
N LEU A 195 -9.58 10.63 4.64
CA LEU A 195 -9.63 9.42 5.45
C LEU A 195 -8.80 9.54 6.75
N LEU A 196 -7.69 10.28 6.74
CA LEU A 196 -6.90 10.53 7.94
C LEU A 196 -7.63 11.41 8.94
N ASP A 197 -8.41 12.37 8.45
CA ASP A 197 -9.25 13.26 9.27
C ASP A 197 -10.54 12.60 9.77
N GLY A 198 -10.79 11.34 9.36
CA GLY A 198 -12.00 10.60 9.73
C GLY A 198 -13.25 10.99 8.94
N LEU A 199 -13.08 11.76 7.86
CA LEU A 199 -14.15 12.17 6.96
C LEU A 199 -14.38 11.05 5.93
N GLU A 200 -15.47 10.31 6.11
CA GLU A 200 -15.95 9.31 5.15
C GLU A 200 -16.84 10.00 4.11
N GLN A 201 -16.63 9.71 2.83
CA GLN A 201 -17.52 10.12 1.74
C GLN A 201 -18.38 8.95 1.27
#